data_145a0684d7c7ed2829d7bb746c463566
#
_entry.id   145a0684d7c7ed2829d7bb746c463566
#
_cell.length_a   1.000
_cell.length_b   1.000
_cell.length_c   1.000
_cell.angle_alpha   90.00
_cell.angle_beta   90.00
_cell.angle_gamma   90.00
#
_symmetry.space_group_name_H-M   'P 1'
#
loop_
_entity.id
_entity.type
_entity.pdbx_description
1 polymer ?
#
loop_
_entity_poly.entity_id
_entity_poly.type
_entity_poly.pdbx_seq_one_letter_code
_entity_poly.pdbx_strand_id
1 'polypeptide(L)'
;MNYAIETQDLSKHYGDVKAVEHLSLRVAEGEIYAFLGLNGAGKTTTIRMLLGMIRPTTGHARVLQTRVRPGERAPWAAVGYLVEIPHAYPELTVRENLEVARRLHPGADLKAISQMIERLGLGVYADRRAGTLSQGNAQRLGLAKALLHQPRLIILDEPSLGLDPAGIVEIRQLLLELTRQQGVTVFMSSHILAEVSRLARRIGIIHQGRLLQELNIDELERNRKRRLLLRVREVELAQRALVTAGQAAKILPDGAIELDNPAAVERPDEINALLVMAGAAPTQLVVEEEELERYFLRLIGMQKDAQNE
;
A
#
# COMPACT_ATOMS: atom_id res chain seq x y z
N MET A 1 9.26 -18.38 13.54
CA MET A 1 9.36 -17.07 12.86
C MET A 1 9.30 -16.00 13.92
N ASN A 2 10.19 -15.01 13.86
CA ASN A 2 10.10 -13.84 14.73
C ASN A 2 9.23 -12.77 14.09
N TYR A 3 8.40 -12.10 14.91
CA TYR A 3 7.55 -11.02 14.42
C TYR A 3 8.09 -9.67 14.91
N ALA A 4 8.20 -8.70 13.98
CA ALA A 4 8.57 -7.33 14.29
C ALA A 4 7.39 -6.55 14.88
N ILE A 5 6.15 -6.88 14.46
CA ILE A 5 4.90 -6.32 15.01
C ILE A 5 3.93 -7.46 15.28
N GLU A 6 3.28 -7.43 16.44
CA GLU A 6 2.15 -8.28 16.78
C GLU A 6 1.08 -7.43 17.46
N THR A 7 -0.17 -7.59 17.05
CA THR A 7 -1.31 -7.04 17.78
C THR A 7 -2.25 -8.17 18.19
N GLN A 8 -2.84 -8.04 19.36
CA GLN A 8 -3.82 -8.98 19.85
C GLN A 8 -5.05 -8.20 20.34
N ASP A 9 -6.14 -8.39 19.60
CA ASP A 9 -7.45 -7.81 19.90
C ASP A 9 -7.41 -6.29 20.12
N LEU A 10 -6.53 -5.61 19.34
CA LEU A 10 -6.22 -4.21 19.53
C LEU A 10 -7.41 -3.35 19.10
N SER A 11 -7.95 -2.55 20.02
CA SER A 11 -9.09 -1.68 19.74
C SER A 11 -8.87 -0.27 20.26
N LYS A 12 -9.43 0.71 19.55
CA LYS A 12 -9.46 2.11 19.94
C LYS A 12 -10.80 2.75 19.67
N HIS A 13 -11.42 3.23 20.75
CA HIS A 13 -12.69 3.96 20.67
C HIS A 13 -12.48 5.39 21.16
N TYR A 14 -13.14 6.33 20.52
CA TYR A 14 -13.24 7.75 20.89
C TYR A 14 -14.73 8.08 21.07
N GLY A 15 -15.22 7.98 22.30
CA GLY A 15 -16.66 8.00 22.56
C GLY A 15 -17.35 6.88 21.80
N ASP A 16 -18.33 7.21 20.96
CA ASP A 16 -19.09 6.24 20.16
C ASP A 16 -18.36 5.81 18.87
N VAL A 17 -17.26 6.51 18.50
CA VAL A 17 -16.51 6.19 17.29
C VAL A 17 -15.54 5.04 17.55
N LYS A 18 -15.76 3.91 16.88
CA LYS A 18 -14.87 2.74 16.89
C LYS A 18 -13.81 2.90 15.79
N ALA A 19 -12.74 3.62 16.11
CA ALA A 19 -11.68 3.93 15.15
C ALA A 19 -10.87 2.70 14.73
N VAL A 20 -10.67 1.74 15.66
CA VAL A 20 -10.08 0.41 15.41
C VAL A 20 -10.81 -0.59 16.30
N GLU A 21 -11.16 -1.77 15.78
CA GLU A 21 -11.92 -2.78 16.49
C GLU A 21 -11.34 -4.18 16.23
N HIS A 22 -10.93 -4.86 17.30
CA HIS A 22 -10.45 -6.24 17.32
C HIS A 22 -9.32 -6.56 16.32
N LEU A 23 -8.39 -5.60 16.11
CA LEU A 23 -7.29 -5.76 15.17
C LEU A 23 -6.23 -6.74 15.70
N SER A 24 -6.12 -7.89 15.04
CA SER A 24 -5.07 -8.87 15.30
C SER A 24 -4.28 -9.10 14.01
N LEU A 25 -3.00 -8.71 13.99
CA LEU A 25 -2.10 -8.90 12.87
C LEU A 25 -0.69 -9.26 13.35
N ARG A 26 0.10 -9.84 12.44
CA ARG A 26 1.50 -10.18 12.68
C ARG A 26 2.33 -9.78 11.47
N VAL A 27 3.43 -9.07 11.70
CA VAL A 27 4.39 -8.69 10.66
C VAL A 27 5.70 -9.40 10.95
N ALA A 28 6.18 -10.19 9.99
CA ALA A 28 7.43 -10.93 10.15
C ALA A 28 8.64 -9.99 10.08
N GLU A 29 9.75 -10.36 10.71
CA GLU A 29 11.00 -9.62 10.55
C GLU A 29 11.49 -9.72 9.10
N GLY A 30 11.97 -8.60 8.53
CA GLY A 30 12.52 -8.52 7.18
C GLY A 30 11.49 -8.54 6.06
N GLU A 31 10.21 -8.30 6.33
CA GLU A 31 9.20 -8.14 5.27
C GLU A 31 8.75 -6.68 5.10
N ILE A 32 8.20 -6.37 3.93
CA ILE A 32 7.41 -5.17 3.71
C ILE A 32 5.94 -5.56 3.83
N TYR A 33 5.29 -5.00 4.84
CA TYR A 33 3.86 -5.17 5.09
C TYR A 33 3.12 -3.88 4.80
N ALA A 34 2.17 -3.90 3.88
CA ALA A 34 1.32 -2.76 3.58
C ALA A 34 -0.03 -2.87 4.28
N PHE A 35 -0.43 -1.80 4.94
CA PHE A 35 -1.70 -1.65 5.63
C PHE A 35 -2.61 -0.74 4.81
N LEU A 36 -3.44 -1.36 3.97
CA LEU A 36 -4.24 -0.71 2.95
C LEU A 36 -5.65 -0.39 3.46
N GLY A 37 -6.13 0.81 3.19
CA GLY A 37 -7.50 1.22 3.53
C GLY A 37 -7.81 2.64 3.09
N LEU A 38 -9.09 2.95 2.92
CA LEU A 38 -9.53 4.31 2.61
C LEU A 38 -9.22 5.28 3.75
N ASN A 39 -9.36 6.58 3.48
CA ASN A 39 -9.26 7.60 4.52
C ASN A 39 -10.34 7.36 5.59
N GLY A 40 -9.95 7.49 6.86
CA GLY A 40 -10.83 7.17 7.99
C GLY A 40 -10.96 5.66 8.32
N ALA A 41 -10.30 4.75 7.60
CA ALA A 41 -10.37 3.31 7.88
C ALA A 41 -9.72 2.86 9.20
N GLY A 42 -8.94 3.73 9.87
CA GLY A 42 -8.26 3.42 11.13
C GLY A 42 -6.74 3.23 11.03
N LYS A 43 -6.13 3.47 9.85
CA LYS A 43 -4.69 3.27 9.59
C LYS A 43 -3.80 4.09 10.54
N THR A 44 -3.93 5.40 10.54
CA THR A 44 -3.14 6.30 11.40
C THR A 44 -3.36 6.03 12.89
N THR A 45 -4.62 5.72 13.28
CA THR A 45 -4.93 5.34 14.66
C THR A 45 -4.18 4.07 15.07
N THR A 46 -4.13 3.06 14.20
CA THR A 46 -3.36 1.83 14.41
C THR A 46 -1.88 2.15 14.57
N ILE A 47 -1.30 2.92 13.64
CA ILE A 47 0.12 3.33 13.68
C ILE A 47 0.43 4.07 14.99
N ARG A 48 -0.41 4.99 15.42
CA ARG A 48 -0.21 5.71 16.69
C ARG A 48 -0.24 4.77 17.92
N MET A 49 -1.08 3.73 17.89
CA MET A 49 -1.07 2.70 18.94
C MET A 49 0.20 1.84 18.90
N LEU A 50 0.66 1.44 17.71
CA LEU A 50 1.91 0.69 17.52
C LEU A 50 3.13 1.47 18.00
N LEU A 51 3.13 2.80 17.86
CA LEU A 51 4.19 3.69 18.32
C LEU A 51 4.04 4.13 19.79
N GLY A 52 2.99 3.67 20.50
CA GLY A 52 2.75 4.07 21.87
C GLY A 52 2.36 5.55 22.05
N MET A 53 2.00 6.25 20.97
CA MET A 53 1.56 7.64 21.01
C MET A 53 0.18 7.78 21.65
N ILE A 54 -0.67 6.76 21.49
CA ILE A 54 -1.99 6.67 22.13
C ILE A 54 -2.18 5.30 22.77
N ARG A 55 -2.98 5.26 23.86
CA ARG A 55 -3.35 4.00 24.51
C ARG A 55 -4.49 3.33 23.75
N PRO A 56 -4.43 2.01 23.52
CA PRO A 56 -5.60 1.25 23.08
C PRO A 56 -6.70 1.28 24.15
N THR A 57 -7.95 1.11 23.73
CA THR A 57 -9.09 0.92 24.64
C THR A 57 -9.08 -0.50 25.21
N THR A 58 -8.82 -1.51 24.32
CA THR A 58 -8.63 -2.92 24.69
C THR A 58 -7.50 -3.53 23.87
N GLY A 59 -7.06 -4.71 24.26
CA GLY A 59 -6.00 -5.42 23.59
C GLY A 59 -4.60 -4.85 23.83
N HIS A 60 -3.63 -5.27 23.04
CA HIS A 60 -2.26 -4.78 23.14
C HIS A 60 -1.48 -4.98 21.84
N ALA A 61 -0.36 -4.27 21.74
CA ALA A 61 0.61 -4.44 20.67
C ALA A 61 1.99 -4.79 21.24
N ARG A 62 2.77 -5.52 20.44
CA ARG A 62 4.21 -5.72 20.64
C ARG A 62 4.95 -5.23 19.41
N VAL A 63 6.05 -4.55 19.65
CA VAL A 63 6.97 -4.05 18.61
C VAL A 63 8.37 -4.54 18.98
N LEU A 64 9.03 -5.22 18.05
CA LEU A 64 10.32 -5.89 18.26
C LEU A 64 10.29 -6.71 19.58
N GLN A 65 9.23 -7.52 19.75
CA GLN A 65 8.95 -8.39 20.88
C GLN A 65 8.67 -7.67 22.23
N THR A 66 8.79 -6.34 22.25
CA THR A 66 8.52 -5.54 23.44
C THR A 66 7.06 -5.08 23.45
N ARG A 67 6.36 -5.27 24.57
CA ARG A 67 4.99 -4.76 24.73
C ARG A 67 5.00 -3.24 24.71
N VAL A 68 4.16 -2.67 23.83
CA VAL A 68 4.04 -1.21 23.70
C VAL A 68 3.22 -0.65 24.85
N ARG A 69 3.78 0.34 25.54
CA ARG A 69 3.08 1.13 26.56
C ARG A 69 3.45 2.60 26.39
N PRO A 70 2.49 3.51 26.46
CA PRO A 70 2.77 4.95 26.39
C PRO A 70 3.74 5.39 27.48
N GLY A 71 4.78 6.15 27.10
CA GLY A 71 5.78 6.67 28.03
C GLY A 71 6.97 5.74 28.32
N GLU A 72 6.97 4.50 27.81
CA GLU A 72 8.14 3.60 27.92
C GLU A 72 9.18 3.92 26.82
N ARG A 73 10.47 3.73 27.14
CA ARG A 73 11.57 4.08 26.23
C ARG A 73 11.92 2.99 25.20
N ALA A 74 11.63 1.75 25.47
CA ALA A 74 11.90 0.64 24.58
C ALA A 74 10.65 0.34 23.72
N PRO A 75 10.79 -0.02 22.44
CA PRO A 75 12.00 -0.37 21.66
C PRO A 75 12.49 0.74 20.70
N TRP A 76 12.20 2.02 20.99
CA TRP A 76 12.24 3.12 20.03
C TRP A 76 13.63 3.41 19.43
N ALA A 77 14.72 3.01 20.11
CA ALA A 77 16.07 3.15 19.55
C ALA A 77 16.29 2.32 18.25
N ALA A 78 15.47 1.30 18.01
CA ALA A 78 15.55 0.44 16.82
C ALA A 78 14.35 0.64 15.85
N VAL A 79 13.52 1.66 16.10
CA VAL A 79 12.32 1.96 15.30
C VAL A 79 12.42 3.33 14.68
N GLY A 80 12.38 3.38 13.34
CA GLY A 80 12.18 4.63 12.59
C GLY A 80 10.69 4.83 12.31
N TYR A 81 10.23 6.06 12.31
CA TYR A 81 8.83 6.32 12.00
C TYR A 81 8.60 7.65 11.29
N LEU A 82 7.56 7.66 10.47
CA LEU A 82 6.99 8.85 9.85
C LEU A 82 5.47 8.74 9.95
N VAL A 83 4.85 9.65 10.70
CA VAL A 83 3.40 9.64 10.94
C VAL A 83 2.83 10.99 10.53
N GLU A 84 1.81 10.95 9.68
CA GLU A 84 1.13 12.13 9.15
C GLU A 84 2.10 13.10 8.44
N ILE A 85 2.06 14.38 8.81
CA ILE A 85 2.94 15.41 8.22
C ILE A 85 4.34 15.31 8.84
N PRO A 86 5.40 15.34 8.02
CA PRO A 86 6.76 15.34 8.52
C PRO A 86 7.01 16.53 9.44
N HIS A 87 7.15 16.28 10.73
CA HIS A 87 7.46 17.33 11.69
C HIS A 87 8.95 17.70 11.58
N ALA A 88 9.20 18.92 11.14
CA ALA A 88 10.52 19.55 11.14
C ALA A 88 10.47 20.87 11.91
N TYR A 89 11.59 21.30 12.44
CA TYR A 89 11.74 22.65 12.98
C TYR A 89 11.84 23.60 11.78
N PRO A 90 10.84 24.45 11.52
CA PRO A 90 10.76 25.20 10.26
C PRO A 90 11.87 26.24 10.10
N GLU A 91 12.39 26.75 11.23
CA GLU A 91 13.46 27.73 11.28
C GLU A 91 14.85 27.14 11.06
N LEU A 92 15.01 25.84 11.31
CA LEU A 92 16.26 25.12 11.10
C LEU A 92 16.40 24.68 9.66
N THR A 93 17.63 24.58 9.18
CA THR A 93 17.95 23.97 7.88
C THR A 93 17.67 22.47 7.88
N VAL A 94 17.66 21.85 6.69
CA VAL A 94 17.57 20.39 6.54
C VAL A 94 18.67 19.69 7.34
N ARG A 95 19.91 20.15 7.22
CA ARG A 95 21.07 19.62 7.94
C ARG A 95 20.92 19.74 9.46
N GLU A 96 20.47 20.88 9.96
CA GLU A 96 20.26 21.10 11.39
C GLU A 96 19.11 20.23 11.92
N ASN A 97 18.04 20.07 11.17
CA ASN A 97 16.95 19.14 11.53
C ASN A 97 17.44 17.69 11.66
N LEU A 98 18.32 17.25 10.75
CA LEU A 98 18.93 15.92 10.82
C LEU A 98 19.92 15.82 12.00
N GLU A 99 20.66 16.88 12.31
CA GLU A 99 21.54 16.92 13.50
C GLU A 99 20.74 16.82 14.80
N VAL A 100 19.58 17.49 14.89
CA VAL A 100 18.67 17.33 16.04
C VAL A 100 18.22 15.88 16.16
N ALA A 101 17.78 15.27 15.05
CA ALA A 101 17.36 13.86 15.04
C ALA A 101 18.50 12.92 15.46
N ARG A 102 19.73 13.15 14.95
CA ARG A 102 20.90 12.38 15.31
C ARG A 102 21.21 12.42 16.82
N ARG A 103 21.12 13.60 17.44
CA ARG A 103 21.37 13.77 18.88
C ARG A 103 20.36 13.03 19.75
N LEU A 104 19.15 12.81 19.25
CA LEU A 104 18.12 12.03 19.95
C LEU A 104 18.38 10.52 19.90
N HIS A 105 19.28 10.07 19.00
CA HIS A 105 19.67 8.67 18.84
C HIS A 105 21.16 8.46 19.15
N PRO A 106 21.53 8.24 20.43
CA PRO A 106 22.91 7.99 20.82
C PRO A 106 23.49 6.80 20.05
N GLY A 107 24.59 7.01 19.36
CA GLY A 107 25.22 5.99 18.50
C GLY A 107 25.05 6.22 16.99
N ALA A 108 24.19 7.15 16.56
CA ALA A 108 24.13 7.53 15.15
C ALA A 108 25.38 8.33 14.74
N ASP A 109 26.08 7.87 13.68
CA ASP A 109 27.31 8.48 13.18
C ASP A 109 27.04 9.88 12.60
N LEU A 110 28.02 10.78 12.73
CA LEU A 110 28.00 12.10 12.08
C LEU A 110 27.89 11.99 10.55
N LYS A 111 28.51 10.97 9.96
CA LYS A 111 28.43 10.69 8.52
C LYS A 111 27.02 10.32 8.06
N ALA A 112 26.17 9.82 8.94
CA ALA A 112 24.80 9.45 8.61
C ALA A 112 24.00 10.64 8.05
N ILE A 113 24.27 11.86 8.50
CA ILE A 113 23.58 13.07 8.00
C ILE A 113 23.88 13.28 6.51
N SER A 114 25.14 13.27 6.12
CA SER A 114 25.53 13.46 4.71
C SER A 114 25.03 12.33 3.82
N GLN A 115 25.10 11.10 4.33
CA GLN A 115 24.55 9.90 3.63
C GLN A 115 23.04 10.01 3.41
N MET A 116 22.27 10.45 4.41
CA MET A 116 20.82 10.61 4.26
C MET A 116 20.44 11.76 3.34
N ILE A 117 21.18 12.87 3.39
CA ILE A 117 21.00 14.00 2.46
C ILE A 117 21.20 13.55 1.01
N GLU A 118 22.26 12.80 0.74
CA GLU A 118 22.55 12.27 -0.59
C GLU A 118 21.50 11.24 -1.02
N ARG A 119 21.23 10.24 -0.18
CA ARG A 119 20.34 9.11 -0.47
C ARG A 119 18.90 9.54 -0.75
N LEU A 120 18.45 10.65 -0.15
CA LEU A 120 17.10 11.17 -0.34
C LEU A 120 17.02 12.39 -1.26
N GLY A 121 18.10 12.70 -2.00
CA GLY A 121 18.13 13.79 -2.98
C GLY A 121 17.96 15.18 -2.37
N LEU A 122 18.36 15.36 -1.11
CA LEU A 122 18.21 16.63 -0.38
C LEU A 122 19.45 17.55 -0.50
N GLY A 123 20.44 17.21 -1.35
CA GLY A 123 21.72 17.92 -1.44
C GLY A 123 21.54 19.41 -1.68
N VAL A 124 20.75 19.81 -2.69
CA VAL A 124 20.50 21.22 -3.04
C VAL A 124 19.66 21.98 -2.01
N TYR A 125 19.06 21.28 -1.06
CA TYR A 125 18.22 21.81 0.01
C TYR A 125 18.89 21.75 1.38
N ALA A 126 20.11 21.16 1.49
CA ALA A 126 20.75 20.83 2.76
C ALA A 126 20.84 22.04 3.72
N ASP A 127 21.13 23.21 3.18
CA ASP A 127 21.31 24.45 3.94
C ASP A 127 20.09 25.39 3.82
N ARG A 128 18.97 24.92 3.26
CA ARG A 128 17.69 25.66 3.24
C ARG A 128 16.88 25.37 4.49
N ARG A 129 16.13 26.35 4.96
CA ARG A 129 15.19 26.21 6.10
C ARG A 129 14.08 25.21 5.75
N ALA A 130 13.80 24.30 6.68
CA ALA A 130 12.78 23.26 6.47
C ALA A 130 11.38 23.81 6.18
N GLY A 131 11.03 24.98 6.74
CA GLY A 131 9.75 25.63 6.49
C GLY A 131 9.56 26.16 5.06
N THR A 132 10.63 26.17 4.23
CA THR A 132 10.57 26.60 2.81
C THR A 132 10.54 25.42 1.84
N LEU A 133 10.53 24.19 2.32
CA LEU A 133 10.53 23.01 1.49
C LEU A 133 9.15 22.77 0.87
N SER A 134 9.12 22.21 -0.35
CA SER A 134 7.91 21.62 -0.89
C SER A 134 7.44 20.43 -0.04
N GLN A 135 6.18 20.05 -0.15
CA GLN A 135 5.65 18.90 0.57
C GLN A 135 6.47 17.63 0.32
N GLY A 136 6.85 17.36 -0.93
CA GLY A 136 7.68 16.20 -1.28
C GLY A 136 9.08 16.25 -0.63
N ASN A 137 9.74 17.42 -0.58
CA ASN A 137 11.03 17.54 0.09
C ASN A 137 10.90 17.48 1.63
N ALA A 138 9.81 17.97 2.19
CA ALA A 138 9.50 17.77 3.61
C ALA A 138 9.30 16.29 3.92
N GLN A 139 8.60 15.54 3.04
CA GLN A 139 8.43 14.08 3.15
C GLN A 139 9.79 13.35 3.12
N ARG A 140 10.67 13.73 2.19
CA ARG A 140 12.03 13.19 2.11
C ARG A 140 12.85 13.50 3.38
N LEU A 141 12.72 14.69 3.95
CA LEU A 141 13.36 15.04 5.24
C LEU A 141 12.80 14.18 6.38
N GLY A 142 11.49 13.96 6.43
CA GLY A 142 10.86 13.06 7.41
C GLY A 142 11.40 11.63 7.32
N LEU A 143 11.53 11.09 6.10
CA LEU A 143 12.15 9.78 5.86
C LEU A 143 13.62 9.76 6.25
N ALA A 144 14.40 10.83 5.95
CA ALA A 144 15.79 10.94 6.37
C ALA A 144 15.92 10.84 7.90
N LYS A 145 15.06 11.52 8.64
CA LYS A 145 15.03 11.46 10.11
C LYS A 145 14.69 10.06 10.60
N ALA A 146 13.72 9.39 9.97
CA ALA A 146 13.30 8.05 10.33
C ALA A 146 14.40 6.99 10.10
N LEU A 147 15.27 7.21 9.11
CA LEU A 147 16.30 6.26 8.70
C LEU A 147 17.69 6.53 9.31
N LEU A 148 17.92 7.73 9.84
CA LEU A 148 19.23 8.23 10.24
C LEU A 148 19.98 7.32 11.22
N HIS A 149 19.25 6.65 12.12
CA HIS A 149 19.81 5.79 13.17
C HIS A 149 19.82 4.30 12.80
N GLN A 150 19.63 3.97 11.50
CA GLN A 150 19.66 2.62 10.97
C GLN A 150 18.69 1.65 11.71
N PRO A 151 17.39 1.92 11.72
CA PRO A 151 16.42 1.15 12.47
C PRO A 151 16.26 -0.27 11.93
N ARG A 152 15.86 -1.21 12.80
CA ARG A 152 15.47 -2.58 12.40
C ARG A 152 14.02 -2.65 11.90
N LEU A 153 13.19 -1.71 12.30
CA LEU A 153 11.78 -1.57 11.91
C LEU A 153 11.49 -0.13 11.54
N ILE A 154 10.79 0.05 10.43
CA ILE A 154 10.30 1.37 9.98
C ILE A 154 8.77 1.32 9.92
N ILE A 155 8.11 2.30 10.54
CA ILE A 155 6.65 2.46 10.52
C ILE A 155 6.32 3.77 9.81
N LEU A 156 5.66 3.69 8.66
CA LEU A 156 5.40 4.82 7.77
C LEU A 156 3.90 5.00 7.53
N ASP A 157 3.41 6.20 7.76
CA ASP A 157 2.03 6.58 7.42
C ASP A 157 2.03 7.35 6.10
N GLU A 158 1.47 6.74 5.04
CA GLU A 158 1.36 7.31 3.69
C GLU A 158 2.70 7.87 3.16
N PRO A 159 3.79 7.09 3.06
CA PRO A 159 5.14 7.59 2.75
C PRO A 159 5.28 8.23 1.37
N SER A 160 4.40 7.95 0.42
CA SER A 160 4.37 8.53 -0.93
C SER A 160 3.58 9.83 -1.03
N LEU A 161 2.92 10.26 0.05
CA LEU A 161 2.07 11.44 0.03
C LEU A 161 2.87 12.70 -0.33
N GLY A 162 2.38 13.43 -1.35
CA GLY A 162 2.99 14.69 -1.79
C GLY A 162 4.27 14.56 -2.63
N LEU A 163 4.66 13.33 -2.98
CA LEU A 163 5.73 13.07 -3.93
C LEU A 163 5.22 13.08 -5.37
N ASP A 164 6.08 13.47 -6.28
CA ASP A 164 5.85 13.29 -7.70
C ASP A 164 6.06 11.81 -8.12
N PRO A 165 5.65 11.41 -9.34
CA PRO A 165 5.81 10.02 -9.79
C PRO A 165 7.25 9.50 -9.71
N ALA A 166 8.25 10.33 -9.96
CA ALA A 166 9.66 9.96 -9.85
C ALA A 166 10.04 9.71 -8.38
N GLY A 167 9.65 10.59 -7.48
CA GLY A 167 9.86 10.45 -6.04
C GLY A 167 9.21 9.20 -5.45
N ILE A 168 8.01 8.83 -5.91
CA ILE A 168 7.36 7.57 -5.51
C ILE A 168 8.22 6.36 -5.90
N VAL A 169 8.78 6.36 -7.11
CA VAL A 169 9.65 5.27 -7.59
C VAL A 169 10.93 5.21 -6.74
N GLU A 170 11.56 6.34 -6.45
CA GLU A 170 12.77 6.42 -5.63
C GLU A 170 12.55 5.89 -4.22
N ILE A 171 11.47 6.32 -3.54
CA ILE A 171 11.15 5.84 -2.18
C ILE A 171 10.84 4.35 -2.20
N ARG A 172 10.13 3.86 -3.21
CA ARG A 172 9.87 2.42 -3.37
C ARG A 172 11.17 1.63 -3.49
N GLN A 173 12.11 2.08 -4.32
CA GLN A 173 13.41 1.42 -4.47
C GLN A 173 14.20 1.44 -3.17
N LEU A 174 14.20 2.57 -2.47
CA LEU A 174 14.82 2.70 -1.15
C LEU A 174 14.29 1.66 -0.15
N LEU A 175 12.97 1.52 -0.02
CA LEU A 175 12.36 0.58 0.92
C LEU A 175 12.65 -0.88 0.55
N LEU A 176 12.63 -1.21 -0.76
CA LEU A 176 13.02 -2.54 -1.25
C LEU A 176 14.48 -2.86 -0.94
N GLU A 177 15.38 -1.90 -1.13
CA GLU A 177 16.81 -2.05 -0.84
C GLU A 177 17.05 -2.28 0.66
N LEU A 178 16.46 -1.44 1.52
CA LEU A 178 16.55 -1.56 2.97
C LEU A 178 16.11 -2.95 3.46
N THR A 179 15.01 -3.45 2.91
CA THR A 179 14.49 -4.76 3.29
C THR A 179 15.36 -5.89 2.76
N ARG A 180 15.71 -5.87 1.47
CA ARG A 180 16.45 -6.97 0.82
C ARG A 180 17.91 -7.07 1.25
N GLN A 181 18.58 -5.92 1.40
CA GLN A 181 20.03 -5.89 1.66
C GLN A 181 20.35 -5.79 3.16
N GLN A 182 19.49 -5.11 3.94
CA GLN A 182 19.76 -4.84 5.35
C GLN A 182 18.80 -5.58 6.30
N GLY A 183 17.82 -6.31 5.77
CA GLY A 183 16.85 -7.05 6.58
C GLY A 183 15.89 -6.16 7.39
N VAL A 184 15.76 -4.88 7.02
CA VAL A 184 14.86 -3.94 7.70
C VAL A 184 13.42 -4.36 7.44
N THR A 185 12.62 -4.40 8.50
CA THR A 185 11.17 -4.60 8.40
C THR A 185 10.49 -3.28 8.10
N VAL A 186 9.54 -3.27 7.18
CA VAL A 186 8.76 -2.08 6.84
C VAL A 186 7.28 -2.35 7.07
N PHE A 187 6.66 -1.55 7.91
CA PHE A 187 5.20 -1.45 8.03
C PHE A 187 4.77 -0.10 7.48
N MET A 188 3.95 -0.10 6.44
CA MET A 188 3.50 1.15 5.83
C MET A 188 1.99 1.17 5.60
N SER A 189 1.36 2.32 5.83
CA SER A 189 -0.01 2.54 5.39
C SER A 189 -0.06 3.09 3.97
N SER A 190 -1.13 2.77 3.26
CA SER A 190 -1.47 3.41 1.99
C SER A 190 -2.99 3.32 1.74
N HIS A 191 -3.48 4.17 0.86
CA HIS A 191 -4.83 4.07 0.30
C HIS A 191 -4.83 3.67 -1.18
N ILE A 192 -3.63 3.47 -1.79
CA ILE A 192 -3.44 3.18 -3.21
C ILE A 192 -2.93 1.73 -3.36
N LEU A 193 -3.81 0.82 -3.81
CA LEU A 193 -3.46 -0.59 -3.97
C LEU A 193 -2.37 -0.80 -5.03
N ALA A 194 -2.41 -0.06 -6.14
CA ALA A 194 -1.43 -0.15 -7.21
C ALA A 194 0.02 0.21 -6.77
N GLU A 195 0.18 1.07 -5.77
CA GLU A 195 1.50 1.36 -5.20
C GLU A 195 2.00 0.22 -4.32
N VAL A 196 1.15 -0.27 -3.42
CA VAL A 196 1.56 -1.29 -2.45
C VAL A 196 1.76 -2.66 -3.10
N SER A 197 1.04 -2.99 -4.17
CA SER A 197 1.19 -4.26 -4.90
C SER A 197 2.59 -4.43 -5.52
N ARG A 198 3.27 -3.32 -5.83
CA ARG A 198 4.63 -3.33 -6.38
C ARG A 198 5.73 -3.36 -5.32
N LEU A 199 5.39 -3.24 -4.06
CA LEU A 199 6.33 -3.05 -2.96
C LEU A 199 6.18 -4.12 -1.88
N ALA A 200 4.96 -4.34 -1.42
CA ALA A 200 4.69 -5.17 -0.27
C ALA A 200 4.68 -6.66 -0.64
N ARG A 201 5.16 -7.50 0.28
CA ARG A 201 5.00 -8.95 0.19
C ARG A 201 3.63 -9.39 0.69
N ARG A 202 3.13 -8.72 1.73
CA ARG A 202 1.82 -8.96 2.34
C ARG A 202 1.06 -7.65 2.51
N ILE A 203 -0.25 -7.76 2.33
CA ILE A 203 -1.17 -6.62 2.42
C ILE A 203 -2.26 -6.98 3.42
N GLY A 204 -2.45 -6.14 4.44
CA GLY A 204 -3.60 -6.17 5.33
C GLY A 204 -4.61 -5.10 4.91
N ILE A 205 -5.84 -5.50 4.60
CA ILE A 205 -6.90 -4.59 4.17
C ILE A 205 -7.76 -4.23 5.37
N ILE A 206 -7.76 -2.93 5.72
CA ILE A 206 -8.59 -2.40 6.82
C ILE A 206 -9.74 -1.55 6.27
N HIS A 207 -10.92 -1.77 6.81
CA HIS A 207 -12.12 -0.98 6.52
C HIS A 207 -12.95 -0.79 7.79
N GLN A 208 -13.39 0.45 8.06
CA GLN A 208 -14.20 0.80 9.24
C GLN A 208 -13.61 0.26 10.57
N GLY A 209 -12.29 0.40 10.73
CA GLY A 209 -11.57 -0.02 11.93
C GLY A 209 -11.28 -1.52 12.05
N ARG A 210 -11.72 -2.36 11.11
CA ARG A 210 -11.57 -3.82 11.14
C ARG A 210 -10.65 -4.31 10.03
N LEU A 211 -9.80 -5.28 10.34
CA LEU A 211 -9.02 -6.01 9.35
C LEU A 211 -9.95 -6.97 8.62
N LEU A 212 -10.19 -6.71 7.34
CA LEU A 212 -11.05 -7.56 6.52
C LEU A 212 -10.33 -8.80 6.02
N GLN A 213 -9.11 -8.62 5.55
CA GLN A 213 -8.33 -9.68 4.93
C GLN A 213 -6.84 -9.38 5.01
N GLU A 214 -6.02 -10.43 5.12
CA GLU A 214 -4.59 -10.40 4.85
C GLU A 214 -4.30 -11.34 3.69
N LEU A 215 -3.49 -10.91 2.73
CA LEU A 215 -3.11 -11.71 1.57
C LEU A 215 -1.69 -11.38 1.12
N ASN A 216 -1.07 -12.37 0.50
CA ASN A 216 0.17 -12.18 -0.24
C ASN A 216 -0.12 -11.59 -1.62
N ILE A 217 0.87 -10.96 -2.21
CA ILE A 217 0.70 -10.36 -3.54
C ILE A 217 0.31 -11.40 -4.61
N ASP A 218 0.84 -12.63 -4.52
CA ASP A 218 0.50 -13.71 -5.45
C ASP A 218 -0.97 -14.16 -5.31
N GLU A 219 -1.53 -14.07 -4.11
CA GLU A 219 -2.96 -14.34 -3.86
C GLU A 219 -3.83 -13.21 -4.39
N LEU A 220 -3.37 -11.96 -4.26
CA LEU A 220 -4.04 -10.80 -4.84
C LEU A 220 -4.18 -10.96 -6.36
N GLU A 221 -3.08 -11.28 -7.06
CA GLU A 221 -3.10 -11.45 -8.51
C GLU A 221 -4.01 -12.62 -8.94
N ARG A 222 -4.01 -13.74 -8.21
CA ARG A 222 -4.88 -14.88 -8.51
C ARG A 222 -6.36 -14.62 -8.26
N ASN A 223 -6.68 -13.74 -7.31
CA ASN A 223 -8.05 -13.42 -6.92
C ASN A 223 -8.69 -12.30 -7.77
N ARG A 224 -7.91 -11.66 -8.64
CA ARG A 224 -8.43 -10.68 -9.60
C ARG A 224 -9.30 -11.38 -10.63
N LYS A 225 -10.46 -10.82 -10.92
CA LYS A 225 -11.30 -11.30 -11.99
C LYS A 225 -10.61 -11.05 -13.34
N ARG A 226 -10.71 -12.04 -14.23
CA ARG A 226 -10.24 -11.92 -15.61
C ARG A 226 -11.45 -12.07 -16.52
N ARG A 227 -11.44 -11.32 -17.62
CA ARG A 227 -12.50 -11.36 -18.61
C ARG A 227 -11.91 -11.24 -20.02
N LEU A 228 -12.56 -11.85 -20.99
CA LEU A 228 -12.24 -11.66 -22.39
C LEU A 228 -13.16 -10.61 -22.98
N LEU A 229 -12.59 -9.52 -23.48
CA LEU A 229 -13.29 -8.46 -24.18
C LEU A 229 -13.08 -8.61 -25.71
N LEU A 230 -14.19 -8.54 -26.41
CA LEU A 230 -14.25 -8.65 -27.87
C LEU A 230 -14.88 -7.40 -28.45
N ARG A 231 -14.30 -6.89 -29.54
CA ARG A 231 -14.98 -5.94 -30.44
C ARG A 231 -15.13 -6.57 -31.82
N VAL A 232 -16.32 -6.54 -32.33
CA VAL A 232 -16.69 -7.10 -33.64
C VAL A 232 -17.48 -6.05 -34.42
N ARG A 233 -17.57 -6.20 -35.74
CA ARG A 233 -18.42 -5.33 -36.56
C ARG A 233 -19.88 -5.72 -36.47
N GLU A 234 -20.17 -7.04 -36.43
CA GLU A 234 -21.50 -7.63 -36.42
C GLU A 234 -21.79 -8.24 -35.04
N VAL A 235 -22.19 -7.37 -34.09
CA VAL A 235 -22.37 -7.74 -32.67
C VAL A 235 -23.43 -8.83 -32.48
N GLU A 236 -24.56 -8.73 -33.18
CA GLU A 236 -25.63 -9.72 -33.07
C GLU A 236 -25.23 -11.10 -33.61
N LEU A 237 -24.47 -11.14 -34.73
CA LEU A 237 -23.98 -12.37 -35.29
C LEU A 237 -22.97 -13.06 -34.36
N ALA A 238 -22.04 -12.26 -33.81
CA ALA A 238 -21.06 -12.75 -32.85
C ALA A 238 -21.72 -13.28 -31.56
N GLN A 239 -22.71 -12.57 -31.03
CA GLN A 239 -23.43 -13.00 -29.82
C GLN A 239 -24.17 -14.33 -30.08
N ARG A 240 -24.85 -14.48 -31.21
CA ARG A 240 -25.52 -15.75 -31.57
C ARG A 240 -24.53 -16.92 -31.67
N ALA A 241 -23.39 -16.70 -32.34
CA ALA A 241 -22.34 -17.71 -32.47
C ALA A 241 -21.80 -18.14 -31.09
N LEU A 242 -21.50 -17.18 -30.20
CA LEU A 242 -21.03 -17.44 -28.86
C LEU A 242 -22.07 -18.20 -28.02
N VAL A 243 -23.31 -17.77 -28.03
CA VAL A 243 -24.41 -18.44 -27.29
C VAL A 243 -24.63 -19.86 -27.80
N THR A 244 -24.58 -20.06 -29.14
CA THR A 244 -24.70 -21.40 -29.75
C THR A 244 -23.58 -22.34 -29.30
N ALA A 245 -22.37 -21.78 -29.07
CA ALA A 245 -21.22 -22.50 -28.55
C ALA A 245 -21.21 -22.64 -27.00
N GLY A 246 -22.32 -22.26 -26.34
CA GLY A 246 -22.45 -22.38 -24.88
C GLY A 246 -21.69 -21.31 -24.08
N GLN A 247 -21.26 -20.22 -24.73
CA GLN A 247 -20.57 -19.11 -24.06
C GLN A 247 -21.59 -18.08 -23.59
N ALA A 248 -21.53 -17.72 -22.28
CA ALA A 248 -22.31 -16.62 -21.74
C ALA A 248 -21.68 -15.28 -22.21
N ALA A 249 -22.30 -14.64 -23.21
CA ALA A 249 -21.83 -13.39 -23.80
C ALA A 249 -22.68 -12.21 -23.35
N LYS A 250 -22.06 -11.26 -22.68
CA LYS A 250 -22.70 -10.00 -22.21
C LYS A 250 -22.28 -8.87 -23.14
N ILE A 251 -23.27 -8.16 -23.72
CA ILE A 251 -23.01 -6.94 -24.51
C ILE A 251 -22.89 -5.77 -23.53
N LEU A 252 -21.80 -5.03 -23.63
CA LEU A 252 -21.57 -3.81 -22.85
C LEU A 252 -22.19 -2.59 -23.52
N PRO A 253 -22.41 -1.47 -22.82
CA PRO A 253 -23.03 -0.26 -23.38
C PRO A 253 -22.27 0.33 -24.58
N ASP A 254 -20.95 0.09 -24.66
CA ASP A 254 -20.09 0.56 -25.74
C ASP A 254 -20.03 -0.42 -26.94
N GLY A 255 -20.88 -1.46 -26.94
CA GLY A 255 -20.97 -2.47 -27.97
C GLY A 255 -19.89 -3.57 -27.91
N ALA A 256 -18.97 -3.54 -26.94
CA ALA A 256 -18.06 -4.66 -26.72
C ALA A 256 -18.80 -5.87 -26.14
N ILE A 257 -18.30 -7.08 -26.42
CA ILE A 257 -18.82 -8.33 -25.85
C ILE A 257 -17.85 -8.78 -24.76
N GLU A 258 -18.38 -9.06 -23.57
CA GLU A 258 -17.65 -9.57 -22.42
C GLU A 258 -17.94 -11.06 -22.22
N LEU A 259 -16.89 -11.85 -22.04
CA LEU A 259 -16.95 -13.24 -21.59
C LEU A 259 -16.14 -13.37 -20.29
N ASP A 260 -16.73 -13.87 -19.24
CA ASP A 260 -16.11 -14.10 -17.92
C ASP A 260 -15.85 -15.59 -17.64
N ASN A 261 -16.21 -16.47 -18.58
CA ASN A 261 -15.94 -17.89 -18.50
C ASN A 261 -14.43 -18.17 -18.46
N PRO A 262 -13.89 -18.89 -17.47
CA PRO A 262 -12.48 -19.22 -17.38
C PRO A 262 -11.91 -19.87 -18.66
N ALA A 263 -12.63 -20.77 -19.31
CA ALA A 263 -12.19 -21.42 -20.54
C ALA A 263 -11.99 -20.42 -21.68
N ALA A 264 -12.89 -19.44 -21.84
CA ALA A 264 -12.75 -18.39 -22.85
C ALA A 264 -11.58 -17.43 -22.56
N VAL A 265 -11.30 -17.18 -21.28
CA VAL A 265 -10.19 -16.35 -20.84
C VAL A 265 -8.84 -17.06 -21.02
N GLU A 266 -8.77 -18.37 -20.76
CA GLU A 266 -7.54 -19.16 -20.94
C GLU A 266 -7.24 -19.50 -22.41
N ARG A 267 -8.29 -19.64 -23.24
CA ARG A 267 -8.17 -20.01 -24.64
C ARG A 267 -8.86 -18.99 -25.56
N PRO A 268 -8.38 -17.72 -25.59
CA PRO A 268 -8.97 -16.69 -26.45
C PRO A 268 -8.82 -16.98 -27.94
N ASP A 269 -7.82 -17.78 -28.32
CA ASP A 269 -7.61 -18.30 -29.65
C ASP A 269 -8.79 -19.15 -30.15
N GLU A 270 -9.39 -20.00 -29.32
CA GLU A 270 -10.57 -20.80 -29.69
C GLU A 270 -11.80 -19.92 -29.91
N ILE A 271 -11.98 -18.88 -29.08
CA ILE A 271 -13.06 -17.91 -29.27
C ILE A 271 -12.87 -17.13 -30.57
N ASN A 272 -11.63 -16.73 -30.88
CA ASN A 272 -11.32 -16.07 -32.14
C ASN A 272 -11.65 -16.96 -33.34
N ALA A 273 -11.20 -18.22 -33.33
CA ALA A 273 -11.46 -19.17 -34.40
C ALA A 273 -12.96 -19.38 -34.64
N LEU A 274 -13.74 -19.57 -33.54
CA LEU A 274 -15.19 -19.71 -33.59
C LEU A 274 -15.87 -18.51 -34.25
N LEU A 275 -15.49 -17.30 -33.90
CA LEU A 275 -16.07 -16.07 -34.43
C LEU A 275 -15.69 -15.84 -35.89
N VAL A 276 -14.45 -16.17 -36.31
CA VAL A 276 -14.01 -16.10 -37.70
C VAL A 276 -14.79 -17.08 -38.55
N MET A 277 -14.98 -18.32 -38.08
CA MET A 277 -15.78 -19.34 -38.79
C MET A 277 -17.26 -18.94 -38.92
N ALA A 278 -17.79 -18.21 -37.93
CA ALA A 278 -19.15 -17.67 -37.96
C ALA A 278 -19.31 -16.40 -38.82
N GLY A 279 -18.24 -15.88 -39.43
CA GLY A 279 -18.28 -14.66 -40.22
C GLY A 279 -18.27 -13.35 -39.42
N ALA A 280 -18.03 -13.44 -38.10
CA ALA A 280 -18.01 -12.31 -37.18
C ALA A 280 -16.60 -12.08 -36.61
N ALA A 281 -15.59 -12.02 -37.49
CA ALA A 281 -14.20 -11.85 -37.08
C ALA A 281 -13.99 -10.66 -36.14
N PRO A 282 -13.32 -10.86 -34.98
CA PRO A 282 -13.03 -9.79 -34.04
C PRO A 282 -12.10 -8.73 -34.63
N THR A 283 -12.42 -7.47 -34.37
CA THR A 283 -11.51 -6.33 -34.65
C THR A 283 -10.58 -6.08 -33.47
N GLN A 284 -10.97 -6.53 -32.29
CA GLN A 284 -10.17 -6.52 -31.07
C GLN A 284 -10.53 -7.72 -30.20
N LEU A 285 -9.54 -8.35 -29.61
CA LEU A 285 -9.71 -9.45 -28.67
C LEU A 285 -8.61 -9.31 -27.61
N VAL A 286 -9.02 -9.06 -26.36
CA VAL A 286 -8.10 -8.76 -25.26
C VAL A 286 -8.57 -9.45 -23.98
N VAL A 287 -7.66 -10.14 -23.31
CA VAL A 287 -7.90 -10.59 -21.93
C VAL A 287 -7.58 -9.44 -21.00
N GLU A 288 -8.61 -8.92 -20.34
CA GLU A 288 -8.45 -7.90 -19.32
C GLU A 288 -8.48 -8.50 -17.91
N GLU A 289 -7.63 -7.99 -17.06
CA GLU A 289 -7.66 -8.26 -15.63
C GLU A 289 -8.38 -7.14 -14.90
N GLU A 290 -9.13 -7.49 -13.85
CA GLU A 290 -9.80 -6.53 -12.98
C GLU A 290 -8.76 -5.52 -12.46
N GLU A 291 -9.04 -4.24 -12.62
CA GLU A 291 -8.20 -3.18 -12.05
C GLU A 291 -8.09 -3.35 -10.53
N LEU A 292 -6.90 -3.08 -9.98
CA LEU A 292 -6.62 -3.25 -8.57
C LEU A 292 -7.56 -2.41 -7.68
N GLU A 293 -7.92 -1.23 -8.15
CA GLU A 293 -8.88 -0.33 -7.49
C GLU A 293 -10.28 -0.94 -7.43
N ARG A 294 -10.73 -1.57 -8.52
CA ARG A 294 -12.03 -2.28 -8.57
C ARG A 294 -12.02 -3.50 -7.64
N TYR A 295 -10.94 -4.28 -7.66
CA TYR A 295 -10.76 -5.39 -6.73
C TYR A 295 -10.90 -4.93 -5.27
N PHE A 296 -10.21 -3.84 -4.90
CA PHE A 296 -10.27 -3.28 -3.57
C PHE A 296 -11.69 -2.81 -3.20
N LEU A 297 -12.37 -2.06 -4.09
CA LEU A 297 -13.75 -1.59 -3.87
C LEU A 297 -14.72 -2.76 -3.72
N ARG A 298 -14.53 -3.84 -4.47
CA ARG A 298 -15.32 -5.08 -4.34
C ARG A 298 -15.13 -5.72 -2.96
N LEU A 299 -13.89 -5.77 -2.46
CA LEU A 299 -13.60 -6.35 -1.14
C LEU A 299 -14.25 -5.58 0.00
N ILE A 300 -14.27 -4.26 -0.06
CA ILE A 300 -14.89 -3.42 0.98
C ILE A 300 -16.42 -3.25 0.82
N GLY A 301 -17.03 -3.96 -0.14
CA GLY A 301 -18.48 -3.89 -0.37
C GLY A 301 -19.00 -2.59 -0.96
N MET A 302 -18.12 -1.74 -1.53
CA MET A 302 -18.46 -0.47 -2.16
C MET A 302 -18.67 -0.57 -3.68
N GLN A 303 -18.67 -1.75 -4.26
CA GLN A 303 -19.09 -1.92 -5.65
C GLN A 303 -20.62 -1.69 -5.71
N LYS A 304 -21.04 -0.46 -6.01
CA LYS A 304 -22.34 -0.26 -6.65
C LYS A 304 -22.22 -0.92 -8.01
N ASP A 305 -23.15 -1.82 -8.30
CA ASP A 305 -23.32 -2.35 -9.64
C ASP A 305 -23.36 -1.18 -10.61
N ALA A 306 -22.34 -1.04 -11.45
CA ALA A 306 -22.34 -0.14 -12.60
C ALA A 306 -23.26 -0.75 -13.68
N GLN A 307 -24.50 -1.08 -13.29
CA GLN A 307 -25.53 -1.69 -14.14
C GLN A 307 -26.76 -0.80 -14.25
N ASN A 308 -26.74 0.40 -13.65
CA ASN A 308 -27.85 1.37 -13.79
C ASN A 308 -27.29 2.79 -13.95
N GLU A 309 -26.69 3.10 -15.11
CA GLU A 309 -26.72 4.43 -15.73
C GLU A 309 -26.63 4.24 -17.25
#